data_977d7b175a20522401489bd2eb088ea3
#
_entry.id   977d7b175a20522401489bd2eb088ea3
#
_cell.length_a   1.000
_cell.length_b   1.000
_cell.length_c   1.000
_cell.angle_alpha   90.00
_cell.angle_beta   90.00
_cell.angle_gamma   90.00
#
_symmetry.space_group_name_H-M   'P 1'
#
loop_
_entity.id
_entity.type
_entity.pdbx_description
1 polymer ?
#
loop_
_entity_poly.entity_id
_entity_poly.type
_entity_poly.pdbx_seq_one_letter_code
_entity_poly.pdbx_strand_id
1 'polypeptide(L)'
;MGQTKRRSAELQNWLASLCSEESLVADAGQRLLLRFIDPSEVTGMCYRLTHFLNLYLMDRGIKTTPIIGYVNDDTDDVFISHAWLDYTGKKTDLALGRAERPDLNPPGDILILDFPFRRAGKYTYHLTKSAAAIAVENEWLNDPRGAGVVRHKAAEHEAMKQRALNAHDMRLFLDRAPDGLTYSRIASIIDSGRP
;
A
#
# COMPACT_ATOMS: atom_id res chain seq x y z
N MET A 1 17.93 -16.71 19.62
CA MET A 1 18.11 -15.43 20.35
C MET A 1 18.83 -14.32 19.58
N GLY A 2 19.72 -14.59 18.63
CA GLY A 2 20.49 -13.55 17.89
C GLY A 2 19.69 -12.70 16.91
N GLN A 3 18.81 -13.30 16.12
CA GLN A 3 18.08 -12.60 15.04
C GLN A 3 17.10 -11.51 15.55
N THR A 4 16.36 -11.79 16.62
CA THR A 4 15.41 -10.83 17.19
C THR A 4 16.11 -9.59 17.76
N LYS A 5 17.25 -9.78 18.46
CA LYS A 5 18.06 -8.67 18.97
C LYS A 5 18.65 -7.82 17.85
N ARG A 6 19.15 -8.44 16.78
CA ARG A 6 19.71 -7.76 15.62
C ARG A 6 18.64 -6.90 14.93
N ARG A 7 17.45 -7.46 14.73
CA ARG A 7 16.34 -6.75 14.08
C ARG A 7 15.84 -5.57 14.94
N SER A 8 15.78 -5.74 16.26
CA SER A 8 15.44 -4.63 17.15
C SER A 8 16.48 -3.50 17.05
N ALA A 9 17.76 -3.81 16.97
CA ALA A 9 18.81 -2.82 16.78
C ALA A 9 18.73 -2.13 15.42
N GLU A 10 18.46 -2.87 14.32
CA GLU A 10 18.23 -2.31 12.99
C GLU A 10 17.08 -1.30 13.00
N LEU A 11 15.96 -1.65 13.62
CA LEU A 11 14.80 -0.76 13.74
C LEU A 11 15.13 0.51 14.55
N GLN A 12 15.81 0.37 15.68
CA GLN A 12 16.19 1.53 16.52
C GLN A 12 17.15 2.47 15.76
N ASN A 13 18.14 1.91 15.08
CA ASN A 13 19.08 2.71 14.28
C ASN A 13 18.38 3.43 13.13
N TRP A 14 17.45 2.75 12.44
CA TRP A 14 16.66 3.38 11.39
C TRP A 14 15.79 4.49 11.95
N LEU A 15 15.07 4.29 13.05
CA LEU A 15 14.26 5.34 13.69
C LEU A 15 15.11 6.53 14.12
N ALA A 16 16.30 6.30 14.65
CA ALA A 16 17.21 7.37 15.06
C ALA A 16 17.82 8.15 13.86
N SER A 17 17.78 7.60 12.65
CA SER A 17 18.27 8.24 11.42
C SER A 17 17.23 9.12 10.72
N LEU A 18 15.96 9.05 11.13
CA LEU A 18 14.87 9.79 10.49
C LEU A 18 14.90 11.28 10.89
N CYS A 19 14.63 12.16 9.93
CA CYS A 19 14.31 13.56 10.25
C CYS A 19 12.92 13.68 10.88
N SER A 20 12.54 14.88 11.34
CA SER A 20 11.27 15.10 12.04
C SER A 20 10.03 14.71 11.19
N GLU A 21 10.02 15.06 9.91
CA GLU A 21 8.90 14.74 9.01
C GLU A 21 8.86 13.24 8.68
N GLU A 22 10.01 12.61 8.41
CA GLU A 22 10.11 11.17 8.21
C GLU A 22 9.62 10.39 9.45
N SER A 23 9.93 10.89 10.64
CA SER A 23 9.44 10.31 11.90
C SER A 23 7.91 10.35 11.99
N LEU A 24 7.27 11.42 11.50
CA LEU A 24 5.81 11.51 11.44
C LEU A 24 5.22 10.51 10.42
N VAL A 25 5.84 10.36 9.25
CA VAL A 25 5.42 9.35 8.26
C VAL A 25 5.57 7.94 8.82
N ALA A 26 6.70 7.67 9.48
CA ALA A 26 6.99 6.36 10.07
C ALA A 26 6.01 6.03 11.20
N ASP A 27 5.73 6.97 12.10
CA ASP A 27 4.76 6.81 13.20
C ASP A 27 3.34 6.57 12.66
N ALA A 28 2.89 7.35 11.66
CA ALA A 28 1.60 7.16 11.04
C ALA A 28 1.46 5.78 10.38
N GLY A 29 2.48 5.35 9.62
CA GLY A 29 2.53 4.03 9.00
C GLY A 29 2.50 2.90 10.03
N GLN A 30 3.30 3.00 11.10
CA GLN A 30 3.31 2.01 12.18
C GLN A 30 1.97 1.93 12.91
N ARG A 31 1.33 3.06 13.23
CA ARG A 31 0.02 3.07 13.88
C ARG A 31 -1.05 2.47 12.98
N LEU A 32 -1.07 2.83 11.70
CA LEU A 32 -2.02 2.26 10.74
C LEU A 32 -1.87 0.74 10.66
N LEU A 33 -0.62 0.25 10.60
CA LEU A 33 -0.33 -1.18 10.58
C LEU A 33 -0.79 -1.87 11.87
N LEU A 34 -0.32 -1.39 13.03
CA LEU A 34 -0.46 -2.10 14.30
C LEU A 34 -1.85 -1.94 14.94
N ARG A 35 -2.56 -0.83 14.68
CA ARG A 35 -3.85 -0.54 15.32
C ARG A 35 -5.05 -0.79 14.40
N PHE A 36 -4.85 -0.80 13.09
CA PHE A 36 -5.92 -1.01 12.14
C PHE A 36 -5.71 -2.27 11.28
N ILE A 37 -4.62 -2.35 10.50
CA ILE A 37 -4.44 -3.43 9.52
C ILE A 37 -4.35 -4.80 10.20
N ASP A 38 -3.51 -4.91 11.23
CA ASP A 38 -3.30 -6.19 11.93
C ASP A 38 -4.55 -6.67 12.68
N PRO A 39 -5.19 -5.82 13.52
CA PRO A 39 -6.35 -6.27 14.28
C PRO A 39 -7.59 -6.54 13.42
N SER A 40 -7.73 -5.83 12.28
CA SER A 40 -8.89 -5.98 11.40
C SER A 40 -8.72 -7.06 10.35
N GLU A 41 -7.52 -7.63 10.22
CA GLU A 41 -7.16 -8.65 9.22
C GLU A 41 -7.54 -8.30 7.77
N VAL A 42 -7.56 -7.00 7.46
CA VAL A 42 -7.99 -6.50 6.15
C VAL A 42 -7.04 -6.93 5.03
N THR A 43 -7.59 -7.31 3.89
CA THR A 43 -6.86 -7.73 2.68
C THR A 43 -7.33 -6.91 1.47
N GLY A 44 -6.54 -6.85 0.40
CA GLY A 44 -6.93 -6.19 -0.86
C GLY A 44 -7.16 -4.68 -0.76
N MET A 45 -6.66 -4.01 0.28
CA MET A 45 -6.96 -2.60 0.56
C MET A 45 -5.86 -1.62 0.13
N CYS A 46 -4.98 -1.98 -0.80
CA CYS A 46 -3.82 -1.15 -1.16
C CYS A 46 -4.21 0.31 -1.52
N TYR A 47 -5.20 0.51 -2.34
CA TYR A 47 -5.70 1.85 -2.71
C TYR A 47 -6.24 2.62 -1.51
N ARG A 48 -7.06 1.96 -0.70
CA ARG A 48 -7.70 2.59 0.47
C ARG A 48 -6.67 2.99 1.52
N LEU A 49 -5.73 2.13 1.84
CA LEU A 49 -4.68 2.39 2.82
C LEU A 49 -3.75 3.52 2.35
N THR A 50 -3.39 3.51 1.05
CA THR A 50 -2.55 4.56 0.46
C THR A 50 -3.25 5.92 0.45
N HIS A 51 -4.51 6.00 0.01
CA HIS A 51 -5.28 7.24 0.02
C HIS A 51 -5.53 7.75 1.44
N PHE A 52 -5.82 6.83 2.37
CA PHE A 52 -5.98 7.18 3.78
C PHE A 52 -4.71 7.80 4.34
N LEU A 53 -3.57 7.11 4.19
CA LEU A 53 -2.31 7.55 4.76
C LEU A 53 -1.86 8.90 4.17
N ASN A 54 -2.06 9.10 2.85
CA ASN A 54 -1.79 10.36 2.19
C ASN A 54 -2.61 11.51 2.80
N LEU A 55 -3.91 11.35 2.93
CA LEU A 55 -4.80 12.37 3.50
C LEU A 55 -4.50 12.62 4.98
N TYR A 56 -4.23 11.55 5.73
CA TYR A 56 -3.91 11.64 7.16
C TYR A 56 -2.62 12.43 7.42
N LEU A 57 -1.60 12.24 6.58
CA LEU A 57 -0.36 13.00 6.63
C LEU A 57 -0.54 14.43 6.13
N MET A 58 -1.31 14.63 5.07
CA MET A 58 -1.64 15.95 4.54
C MET A 58 -2.37 16.82 5.59
N ASP A 59 -3.33 16.25 6.34
CA ASP A 59 -4.01 16.94 7.45
C ASP A 59 -3.05 17.35 8.59
N ARG A 60 -1.81 16.81 8.59
CA ARG A 60 -0.72 17.12 9.53
C ARG A 60 0.42 17.94 8.92
N GLY A 61 0.18 18.49 7.72
CA GLY A 61 1.14 19.34 7.02
C GLY A 61 2.26 18.60 6.29
N ILE A 62 2.21 17.27 6.22
CA ILE A 62 3.22 16.45 5.51
C ILE A 62 2.73 16.15 4.09
N LYS A 63 3.49 16.63 3.11
CA LYS A 63 3.18 16.41 1.70
C LYS A 63 3.75 15.08 1.23
N THR A 64 2.87 14.16 0.86
CA THR A 64 3.21 12.86 0.27
C THR A 64 2.51 12.69 -1.08
N THR A 65 2.90 11.68 -1.85
CA THR A 65 2.31 11.38 -3.15
C THR A 65 1.78 9.94 -3.15
N PRO A 66 0.48 9.73 -3.34
CA PRO A 66 -0.06 8.40 -3.56
C PRO A 66 0.30 7.94 -4.96
N ILE A 67 0.99 6.82 -5.07
CA ILE A 67 1.38 6.22 -6.34
C ILE A 67 0.45 5.06 -6.64
N ILE A 68 -0.14 5.07 -7.83
CA ILE A 68 -0.93 3.96 -8.37
C ILE A 68 -0.12 3.35 -9.51
N GLY A 69 0.28 2.12 -9.35
CA GLY A 69 1.15 1.41 -10.28
C GLY A 69 0.96 -0.09 -10.22
N TYR A 70 2.03 -0.82 -10.36
CA TYR A 70 2.02 -2.27 -10.41
C TYR A 70 3.15 -2.83 -9.55
N VAL A 71 2.96 -4.03 -9.04
CA VAL A 71 3.98 -4.82 -8.39
C VAL A 71 4.14 -6.18 -9.06
N ASN A 72 5.34 -6.74 -8.99
CA ASN A 72 5.67 -8.06 -9.48
C ASN A 72 6.62 -8.74 -8.50
N ASP A 73 6.46 -10.04 -8.25
CA ASP A 73 7.31 -10.82 -7.35
C ASP A 73 8.50 -11.50 -8.06
N ASP A 74 8.73 -11.17 -9.34
CA ASP A 74 9.76 -11.69 -10.22
C ASP A 74 9.64 -13.20 -10.52
N THR A 75 8.49 -13.83 -10.26
CA THR A 75 8.29 -15.27 -10.59
C THR A 75 7.70 -15.48 -11.97
N ASP A 76 6.97 -14.50 -12.51
CA ASP A 76 6.34 -14.53 -13.82
C ASP A 76 6.15 -13.10 -14.39
N ASP A 77 5.51 -13.00 -15.56
CA ASP A 77 5.21 -11.72 -16.22
C ASP A 77 3.83 -11.14 -15.79
N VAL A 78 3.29 -11.55 -14.64
CA VAL A 78 2.01 -11.02 -14.14
C VAL A 78 2.24 -9.81 -13.26
N PHE A 79 1.79 -8.65 -13.72
CA PHE A 79 1.86 -7.38 -13.00
C PHE A 79 0.54 -7.10 -12.28
N ILE A 80 0.61 -7.05 -10.97
CA ILE A 80 -0.54 -6.85 -10.09
C ILE A 80 -0.75 -5.35 -9.87
N SER A 81 -1.96 -4.86 -10.13
CA SER A 81 -2.33 -3.48 -9.83
C SER A 81 -2.22 -3.20 -8.34
N HIS A 82 -1.48 -2.13 -7.98
CA HIS A 82 -1.12 -1.86 -6.59
C HIS A 82 -0.99 -0.35 -6.31
N ALA A 83 -0.96 -0.01 -5.03
CA ALA A 83 -0.76 1.37 -4.58
C ALA A 83 0.18 1.44 -3.38
N TRP A 84 1.02 2.47 -3.37
CA TRP A 84 1.92 2.80 -2.26
C TRP A 84 2.04 4.30 -2.09
N LEU A 85 2.55 4.74 -0.96
CA LEU A 85 2.82 6.14 -0.69
C LEU A 85 4.29 6.45 -0.97
N ASP A 86 4.55 7.54 -1.67
CA ASP A 86 5.89 8.12 -1.82
C ASP A 86 6.05 9.34 -0.92
N TYR A 87 7.18 9.40 -0.22
CA TYR A 87 7.65 10.58 0.48
C TYR A 87 9.12 10.82 0.10
N THR A 88 9.36 11.85 -0.69
CA THR A 88 10.72 12.25 -1.15
C THR A 88 11.51 11.11 -1.81
N GLY A 89 10.85 10.24 -2.58
CA GLY A 89 11.43 9.08 -3.26
C GLY A 89 11.52 7.83 -2.40
N LYS A 90 11.04 7.86 -1.15
CA LYS A 90 10.97 6.69 -0.25
C LYS A 90 9.56 6.12 -0.19
N LYS A 91 9.44 4.80 -0.37
CA LYS A 91 8.15 4.10 -0.40
C LYS A 91 7.66 3.71 0.98
N THR A 92 6.36 3.89 1.20
CA THR A 92 5.62 3.25 2.30
C THR A 92 4.51 2.40 1.70
N ASP A 93 4.59 1.10 1.93
CA ASP A 93 3.62 0.10 1.47
C ASP A 93 3.24 -0.83 2.62
N LEU A 94 2.00 -0.74 3.05
CA LEU A 94 1.48 -1.50 4.18
C LEU A 94 0.56 -2.65 3.74
N ALA A 95 0.30 -2.79 2.43
CA ALA A 95 -0.71 -3.69 1.92
C ALA A 95 -0.17 -5.05 1.47
N LEU A 96 1.07 -5.14 0.97
CA LEU A 96 1.64 -6.38 0.44
C LEU A 96 1.76 -7.51 1.45
N GLY A 97 1.84 -7.20 2.73
CA GLY A 97 1.90 -8.24 3.78
C GLY A 97 0.62 -9.06 3.94
N ARG A 98 -0.50 -8.64 3.32
CA ARG A 98 -1.81 -9.29 3.40
C ARG A 98 -2.49 -9.29 2.03
N ALA A 99 -2.03 -10.20 1.16
CA ALA A 99 -2.62 -10.40 -0.15
C ALA A 99 -4.06 -10.94 -0.04
N GLU A 100 -4.95 -10.49 -0.92
CA GLU A 100 -6.32 -11.01 -1.03
C GLU A 100 -6.35 -12.48 -1.45
N ARG A 101 -5.40 -12.87 -2.30
CA ARG A 101 -5.23 -14.22 -2.83
C ARG A 101 -3.79 -14.69 -2.61
N PRO A 102 -3.44 -15.10 -1.37
CA PRO A 102 -2.06 -15.49 -1.03
C PRO A 102 -1.57 -16.76 -1.75
N ASP A 103 -2.51 -17.54 -2.30
CA ASP A 103 -2.26 -18.67 -3.18
C ASP A 103 -1.74 -18.26 -4.58
N LEU A 104 -2.09 -17.08 -5.05
CA LEU A 104 -1.66 -16.51 -6.33
C LEU A 104 -0.61 -15.41 -6.14
N ASN A 105 -0.71 -14.67 -5.07
CA ASN A 105 0.15 -13.53 -4.77
C ASN A 105 0.72 -13.73 -3.37
N PRO A 106 1.92 -14.27 -3.20
CA PRO A 106 2.50 -14.50 -1.88
C PRO A 106 2.66 -13.16 -1.12
N PRO A 107 2.60 -13.19 0.23
CA PRO A 107 2.80 -11.98 1.01
C PRO A 107 4.15 -11.32 0.73
N GLY A 108 4.13 -10.00 0.53
CA GLY A 108 5.32 -9.18 0.33
C GLY A 108 5.78 -8.47 1.60
N ASP A 109 6.94 -7.82 1.50
CA ASP A 109 7.48 -6.98 2.57
C ASP A 109 6.54 -5.82 2.87
N ILE A 110 6.38 -5.49 4.15
CA ILE A 110 5.76 -4.23 4.57
C ILE A 110 6.88 -3.19 4.66
N LEU A 111 6.77 -2.15 3.87
CA LEU A 111 7.75 -1.08 3.79
C LEU A 111 7.24 0.18 4.48
N ILE A 112 8.10 0.84 5.24
CA ILE A 112 7.89 2.19 5.75
C ILE A 112 9.14 3.00 5.41
N LEU A 113 9.02 3.99 4.52
CA LEU A 113 10.15 4.78 4.02
C LEU A 113 11.30 3.89 3.51
N ASP A 114 10.98 2.90 2.66
CA ASP A 114 11.87 1.85 2.14
C ASP A 114 12.48 0.91 3.21
N PHE A 115 12.24 1.14 4.50
CA PHE A 115 12.66 0.22 5.54
C PHE A 115 11.71 -0.99 5.58
N PRO A 116 12.22 -2.23 5.47
CA PRO A 116 11.39 -3.43 5.53
C PRO A 116 10.94 -3.69 6.97
N PHE A 117 9.86 -3.01 7.37
CA PHE A 117 9.30 -3.11 8.72
C PHE A 117 8.87 -4.54 9.06
N ARG A 118 8.33 -5.27 8.07
CA ARG A 118 8.14 -6.73 8.12
C ARG A 118 8.65 -7.34 6.82
N ARG A 119 9.39 -8.44 6.94
CA ARG A 119 9.94 -9.18 5.79
C ARG A 119 9.09 -10.42 5.54
N ALA A 120 8.69 -10.61 4.30
CA ALA A 120 7.99 -11.79 3.81
C ALA A 120 8.52 -12.17 2.41
N GLY A 121 8.27 -11.37 1.39
CA GLY A 121 8.75 -11.55 0.03
C GLY A 121 9.09 -10.23 -0.62
N LYS A 122 10.04 -10.21 -1.55
CA LYS A 122 10.39 -9.00 -2.29
C LYS A 122 9.49 -8.85 -3.49
N TYR A 123 9.05 -7.62 -3.71
CA TYR A 123 8.34 -7.19 -4.91
C TYR A 123 9.09 -6.06 -5.57
N THR A 124 9.05 -6.02 -6.89
CA THR A 124 9.48 -4.88 -7.71
C THR A 124 8.29 -3.96 -7.94
N TYR A 125 8.55 -2.66 -8.06
CA TYR A 125 7.52 -1.61 -8.19
C TYR A 125 7.65 -0.92 -9.54
N HIS A 126 6.54 -0.81 -10.26
CA HIS A 126 6.50 -0.31 -11.63
C HIS A 126 5.36 0.70 -11.81
N LEU A 127 5.63 1.79 -12.55
CA LEU A 127 4.59 2.75 -12.94
C LEU A 127 3.80 2.28 -14.17
N THR A 128 4.43 1.40 -14.98
CA THR A 128 3.85 0.84 -16.21
C THR A 128 4.17 -0.65 -16.29
N LYS A 129 3.34 -1.40 -16.98
CA LYS A 129 3.61 -2.82 -17.28
C LYS A 129 4.75 -2.98 -18.27
N SER A 130 5.49 -4.07 -18.18
CA SER A 130 6.44 -4.50 -19.19
C SER A 130 5.73 -4.95 -20.48
N ALA A 131 6.47 -5.04 -21.59
CA ALA A 131 5.93 -5.58 -22.82
C ALA A 131 5.47 -7.04 -22.67
N ALA A 132 6.20 -7.85 -21.89
CA ALA A 132 5.83 -9.23 -21.59
C ALA A 132 4.52 -9.29 -20.79
N ALA A 133 4.37 -8.47 -19.75
CA ALA A 133 3.14 -8.39 -18.96
C ALA A 133 1.93 -7.96 -19.80
N ILE A 134 2.12 -7.03 -20.73
CA ILE A 134 1.05 -6.63 -21.67
C ILE A 134 0.68 -7.80 -22.58
N ALA A 135 1.64 -8.60 -23.06
CA ALA A 135 1.36 -9.77 -23.89
C ALA A 135 0.52 -10.82 -23.14
N VAL A 136 0.89 -11.14 -21.90
CA VAL A 136 0.11 -12.04 -21.02
C VAL A 136 -1.31 -11.51 -20.80
N GLU A 137 -1.45 -10.21 -20.53
CA GLU A 137 -2.76 -9.60 -20.35
C GLU A 137 -3.64 -9.69 -21.62
N ASN A 138 -3.03 -9.51 -22.79
CA ASN A 138 -3.73 -9.65 -24.08
C ASN A 138 -4.19 -11.09 -24.33
N GLU A 139 -3.42 -12.09 -23.91
CA GLU A 139 -3.86 -13.49 -23.95
C GLU A 139 -5.11 -13.72 -23.07
N TRP A 140 -5.13 -13.19 -21.87
CA TRP A 140 -6.29 -13.27 -20.98
C TRP A 140 -7.50 -12.48 -21.51
N LEU A 141 -7.28 -11.36 -22.20
CA LEU A 141 -8.35 -10.61 -22.84
C LEU A 141 -9.02 -11.38 -24.00
N ASN A 142 -8.30 -12.33 -24.60
CA ASN A 142 -8.83 -13.23 -25.64
C ASN A 142 -9.52 -14.48 -25.06
N ASP A 143 -9.35 -14.80 -23.76
CA ASP A 143 -10.09 -15.86 -23.06
C ASP A 143 -11.43 -15.30 -22.53
N PRO A 144 -12.58 -15.79 -23.01
CA PRO A 144 -13.89 -15.31 -22.53
C PRO A 144 -14.08 -15.37 -21.01
N ARG A 145 -13.39 -16.30 -20.34
CA ARG A 145 -13.46 -16.48 -18.86
C ARG A 145 -12.65 -15.42 -18.13
N GLY A 146 -11.54 -14.96 -18.69
CA GLY A 146 -10.62 -13.99 -18.09
C GLY A 146 -10.90 -12.53 -18.47
N ALA A 147 -11.39 -12.30 -19.68
CA ALA A 147 -11.52 -10.98 -20.28
C ALA A 147 -12.32 -9.97 -19.41
N GLY A 148 -13.39 -10.43 -18.76
CA GLY A 148 -14.20 -9.59 -17.88
C GLY A 148 -13.43 -9.09 -16.67
N VAL A 149 -12.64 -9.97 -16.04
CA VAL A 149 -11.81 -9.67 -14.86
C VAL A 149 -10.72 -8.67 -15.24
N VAL A 150 -10.01 -8.91 -16.34
CA VAL A 150 -8.93 -8.03 -16.82
C VAL A 150 -9.45 -6.63 -17.09
N ARG A 151 -10.57 -6.50 -17.83
CA ARG A 151 -11.18 -5.18 -18.12
C ARG A 151 -11.62 -4.47 -16.85
N HIS A 152 -12.23 -5.20 -15.90
CA HIS A 152 -12.66 -4.63 -14.63
C HIS A 152 -11.47 -4.09 -13.82
N LYS A 153 -10.40 -4.88 -13.69
CA LYS A 153 -9.19 -4.49 -12.97
C LYS A 153 -8.46 -3.32 -13.64
N ALA A 154 -8.42 -3.27 -14.96
CA ALA A 154 -7.86 -2.15 -15.70
C ALA A 154 -8.66 -0.85 -15.49
N ALA A 155 -10.00 -0.93 -15.53
CA ALA A 155 -10.87 0.21 -15.26
C ALA A 155 -10.76 0.70 -13.80
N GLU A 156 -10.68 -0.23 -12.83
CA GLU A 156 -10.46 0.09 -11.42
C GLU A 156 -9.12 0.81 -11.24
N HIS A 157 -8.04 0.28 -11.82
CA HIS A 157 -6.71 0.88 -11.76
C HIS A 157 -6.71 2.33 -12.27
N GLU A 158 -7.29 2.56 -13.45
CA GLU A 158 -7.34 3.90 -14.04
C GLU A 158 -8.20 4.85 -13.18
N ALA A 159 -9.34 4.39 -12.66
CA ALA A 159 -10.16 5.18 -11.76
C ALA A 159 -9.40 5.57 -10.48
N MET A 160 -8.57 4.68 -9.93
CA MET A 160 -7.74 4.98 -8.76
C MET A 160 -6.61 5.96 -9.08
N LYS A 161 -6.00 5.88 -10.27
CA LYS A 161 -5.02 6.89 -10.73
C LYS A 161 -5.64 8.28 -10.77
N GLN A 162 -6.83 8.43 -11.34
CA GLN A 162 -7.52 9.71 -11.38
C GLN A 162 -7.85 10.23 -9.98
N ARG A 163 -8.33 9.38 -9.07
CA ARG A 163 -8.58 9.77 -7.67
C ARG A 163 -7.33 10.23 -6.93
N ALA A 164 -6.21 9.59 -7.17
CA ALA A 164 -4.94 9.94 -6.53
C ALA A 164 -4.47 11.38 -6.81
N LEU A 165 -5.01 12.02 -7.86
CA LEU A 165 -4.70 13.40 -8.23
C LEU A 165 -5.46 14.43 -7.40
N ASN A 166 -6.51 14.05 -6.66
CA ASN A 166 -7.41 14.98 -6.00
C ASN A 166 -7.77 14.52 -4.57
N ALA A 167 -7.42 15.33 -3.59
CA ALA A 167 -7.68 15.05 -2.17
C ALA A 167 -9.17 14.89 -1.85
N HIS A 168 -10.03 15.68 -2.51
CA HIS A 168 -11.49 15.57 -2.34
C HIS A 168 -12.02 14.22 -2.83
N ASP A 169 -11.56 13.76 -3.99
CA ASP A 169 -11.99 12.48 -4.56
C ASP A 169 -11.48 11.29 -3.76
N MET A 170 -10.26 11.38 -3.23
CA MET A 170 -9.74 10.38 -2.26
C MET A 170 -10.60 10.34 -1.00
N ARG A 171 -10.99 11.50 -0.45
CA ARG A 171 -11.84 11.60 0.74
C ARG A 171 -13.21 10.98 0.47
N LEU A 172 -13.87 11.32 -0.63
CA LEU A 172 -15.16 10.75 -1.01
C LEU A 172 -15.10 9.22 -1.18
N PHE A 173 -14.00 8.71 -1.75
CA PHE A 173 -13.80 7.26 -1.90
C PHE A 173 -13.70 6.56 -0.54
N LEU A 174 -13.00 7.16 0.42
CA LEU A 174 -12.89 6.62 1.77
C LEU A 174 -14.23 6.69 2.52
N ASP A 175 -14.93 7.81 2.41
CA ASP A 175 -16.19 8.02 3.15
C ASP A 175 -17.37 7.20 2.61
N ARG A 176 -17.25 6.67 1.37
CA ARG A 176 -18.19 5.70 0.77
C ARG A 176 -17.83 4.24 1.02
N ALA A 177 -16.97 3.96 2.00
CA ALA A 177 -16.60 2.59 2.34
C ALA A 177 -17.83 1.76 2.74
N PRO A 178 -18.09 0.59 2.12
CA PRO A 178 -19.29 -0.20 2.39
C PRO A 178 -19.35 -0.72 3.83
N ASP A 179 -18.20 -0.90 4.48
CA ASP A 179 -18.06 -1.51 5.82
C ASP A 179 -18.00 -0.44 6.92
N GLY A 180 -18.31 0.83 6.60
CA GLY A 180 -18.18 1.94 7.54
C GLY A 180 -16.72 2.28 7.91
N LEU A 181 -15.73 1.77 7.16
CA LEU A 181 -14.31 2.10 7.31
C LEU A 181 -13.98 3.42 6.62
N THR A 182 -14.69 4.46 7.04
CA THR A 182 -14.51 5.83 6.56
C THR A 182 -13.17 6.41 7.00
N TYR A 183 -12.76 7.52 6.39
CA TYR A 183 -11.55 8.24 6.80
C TYR A 183 -11.57 8.55 8.31
N SER A 184 -12.66 9.15 8.81
CA SER A 184 -12.78 9.54 10.22
C SER A 184 -12.71 8.32 11.15
N ARG A 185 -13.31 7.20 10.76
CA ARG A 185 -13.27 5.96 11.54
C ARG A 185 -11.84 5.42 11.67
N ILE A 186 -11.11 5.31 10.55
CA ILE A 186 -9.72 4.82 10.57
C ILE A 186 -8.83 5.81 11.35
N ALA A 187 -8.97 7.12 11.13
CA ALA A 187 -8.23 8.14 11.86
C ALA A 187 -8.45 8.04 13.38
N SER A 188 -9.71 7.86 13.82
CA SER A 188 -10.02 7.64 15.23
C SER A 188 -9.34 6.40 15.81
N ILE A 189 -9.29 5.28 15.06
CA ILE A 189 -8.63 4.05 15.50
C ILE A 189 -7.13 4.27 15.68
N ILE A 190 -6.46 4.93 14.73
CA ILE A 190 -5.00 5.09 14.81
C ILE A 190 -4.59 6.20 15.79
N ASP A 191 -5.48 7.16 16.09
CA ASP A 191 -5.25 8.20 17.10
C ASP A 191 -5.66 7.76 18.52
N SER A 192 -6.52 6.73 18.65
CA SER A 192 -6.89 6.17 19.95
C SER A 192 -5.66 5.57 20.61
N GLY A 193 -5.25 6.12 21.75
CA GLY A 193 -4.06 5.69 22.48
C GLY A 193 -2.83 6.59 22.25
N ARG A 194 -2.98 7.83 21.83
CA ARG A 194 -2.05 8.89 22.19
C ARG A 194 -2.19 9.14 23.69
N PRO A 195 -1.07 9.17 24.42
CA PRO A 195 -1.09 9.58 25.82
C PRO A 195 -1.59 11.02 25.93
#